data_9c1977a328700cf02d77be9e5013bd63
#
_entry.id   9c1977a328700cf02d77be9e5013bd63
#
_cell.length_a   1.000
_cell.length_b   1.000
_cell.length_c   1.000
_cell.angle_alpha   90.00
_cell.angle_beta   90.00
_cell.angle_gamma   90.00
#
_symmetry.space_group_name_H-M   'P 1'
#
loop_
_entity.id
_entity.type
_entity.pdbx_description
1 polymer ?
#
loop_
_entity_poly.entity_id
_entity_poly.type
_entity_poly.pdbx_seq_one_letter_code
_entity_poly.pdbx_strand_id
1 'polypeptide(L)'
;MAKTKNVNEEMTTNGAKKAIEFSLPYQVSVTIQGASELLFHRWNCEEIEFKSTAAKGSKTKKTDNIESYVYRDDDGFICLPGEYLRMSIITAAKYKQDPRSSRKSAMDLYKAAVVCLNPL
;
A
#
# COMPACT_ATOMS: atom_id res chain seq x y z
N MET A 1 2.55 5.88 -31.21
CA MET A 1 2.40 4.51 -30.70
C MET A 1 3.68 4.14 -29.94
N ALA A 2 3.63 4.12 -28.61
CA ALA A 2 4.79 3.79 -27.79
C ALA A 2 4.88 2.26 -27.66
N LYS A 3 6.04 1.69 -28.00
CA LYS A 3 6.31 0.26 -27.85
C LYS A 3 6.62 -0.05 -26.40
N THR A 4 5.74 -0.80 -25.76
CA THR A 4 5.98 -1.39 -24.43
C THR A 4 7.06 -2.48 -24.58
N LYS A 5 8.24 -2.29 -24.00
CA LYS A 5 9.23 -3.35 -23.87
C LYS A 5 8.97 -4.10 -22.57
N ASN A 6 8.54 -5.34 -22.67
CA ASN A 6 8.55 -6.29 -21.56
C ASN A 6 10.00 -6.66 -21.25
N VAL A 7 10.46 -6.34 -20.06
CA VAL A 7 11.76 -6.77 -19.55
C VAL A 7 11.53 -7.97 -18.64
N ASN A 8 11.63 -9.18 -19.21
CA ASN A 8 11.88 -10.39 -18.45
C ASN A 8 13.39 -10.56 -18.37
N GLU A 9 13.98 -10.40 -17.21
CA GLU A 9 15.41 -10.63 -17.01
C GLU A 9 15.67 -11.82 -16.12
N GLU A 10 16.43 -12.74 -16.69
CA GLU A 10 17.07 -13.85 -16.00
C GLU A 10 18.20 -13.31 -15.11
N MET A 11 18.20 -13.69 -13.84
CA MET A 11 19.30 -13.45 -12.92
C MET A 11 20.47 -14.35 -13.25
N THR A 12 21.47 -13.84 -13.91
CA THR A 12 22.77 -14.51 -14.00
C THR A 12 23.69 -13.99 -12.89
N THR A 13 24.09 -14.89 -12.02
CA THR A 13 25.10 -14.71 -10.97
C THR A 13 26.48 -14.59 -11.58
N ASN A 14 27.00 -13.37 -11.73
CA ASN A 14 28.43 -13.08 -11.74
C ASN A 14 28.68 -11.59 -11.49
N GLY A 15 29.36 -11.31 -10.47
CA GLY A 15 29.85 -10.18 -9.72
C GLY A 15 30.09 -8.79 -10.34
N ALA A 16 29.45 -8.38 -11.41
CA ALA A 16 29.46 -6.99 -11.86
C ALA A 16 28.02 -6.44 -11.77
N LYS A 17 27.78 -5.49 -10.87
CA LYS A 17 26.52 -4.74 -10.82
C LYS A 17 26.39 -3.95 -12.12
N LYS A 18 25.68 -4.53 -13.10
CA LYS A 18 25.30 -3.83 -14.31
C LYS A 18 24.39 -2.67 -13.90
N ALA A 19 24.78 -1.44 -14.16
CA ALA A 19 23.91 -0.29 -13.95
C ALA A 19 22.69 -0.46 -14.85
N ILE A 20 21.51 -0.52 -14.24
CA ILE A 20 20.25 -0.59 -14.99
C ILE A 20 19.95 0.82 -15.49
N GLU A 21 20.08 1.05 -16.79
CA GLU A 21 19.65 2.29 -17.41
C GLU A 21 18.13 2.28 -17.57
N PHE A 22 17.45 3.13 -16.81
CA PHE A 22 16.03 3.38 -16.95
C PHE A 22 15.78 4.55 -17.91
N SER A 23 15.03 4.33 -18.98
CA SER A 23 14.49 5.44 -19.77
C SER A 23 13.20 5.95 -19.09
N LEU A 24 13.14 7.24 -18.81
CA LEU A 24 11.96 7.88 -18.21
C LEU A 24 10.98 8.35 -19.30
N PRO A 25 9.67 8.22 -19.08
CA PRO A 25 8.99 7.56 -17.96
C PRO A 25 9.02 6.02 -18.09
N TYR A 26 9.11 5.32 -16.99
CA TYR A 26 9.02 3.85 -16.95
C TYR A 26 7.82 3.39 -16.14
N GLN A 27 7.30 2.20 -16.46
CA GLN A 27 6.21 1.55 -15.75
C GLN A 27 6.69 0.22 -15.18
N VAL A 28 6.33 -0.03 -13.94
CA VAL A 28 6.66 -1.28 -13.25
C VAL A 28 5.37 -1.94 -12.78
N SER A 29 5.21 -3.23 -13.09
CA SER A 29 4.15 -4.07 -12.52
C SER A 29 4.73 -4.90 -11.38
N VAL A 30 4.09 -4.87 -10.22
CA VAL A 30 4.55 -5.59 -9.03
C VAL A 30 3.43 -6.52 -8.57
N THR A 31 3.74 -7.82 -8.46
CA THR A 31 2.84 -8.79 -7.84
C THR A 31 3.20 -8.91 -6.36
N ILE A 32 2.21 -8.76 -5.50
CA ILE A 32 2.38 -8.83 -4.05
C ILE A 32 1.68 -10.09 -3.54
N GLN A 33 2.39 -10.88 -2.75
CA GLN A 33 1.84 -12.05 -2.06
C GLN A 33 1.92 -11.82 -0.56
N GLY A 34 0.80 -12.06 0.15
CA GLY A 34 0.79 -12.04 1.62
C GLY A 34 1.65 -13.16 2.20
N ALA A 35 2.47 -12.83 3.19
CA ALA A 35 3.31 -13.79 3.93
C ALA A 35 2.72 -14.17 5.29
N SER A 36 1.68 -13.48 5.74
CA SER A 36 0.97 -13.71 7.00
C SER A 36 -0.51 -13.38 6.84
N GLU A 37 -1.28 -13.65 7.85
CA GLU A 37 -2.70 -13.28 7.90
C GLU A 37 -2.88 -11.77 7.73
N LEU A 38 -3.91 -11.39 6.98
CA LEU A 38 -4.25 -10.00 6.74
C LEU A 38 -5.30 -9.55 7.77
N LEU A 39 -4.96 -8.53 8.54
CA LEU A 39 -5.88 -7.90 9.47
C LEU A 39 -6.62 -6.77 8.75
N PHE A 40 -7.94 -6.90 8.63
CA PHE A 40 -8.79 -5.84 8.11
C PHE A 40 -9.14 -4.86 9.23
N HIS A 41 -8.97 -3.58 8.95
CA HIS A 41 -9.28 -2.51 9.91
C HIS A 41 -9.80 -1.26 9.19
N ARG A 42 -10.91 -1.43 8.49
CA ARG A 42 -11.64 -0.31 7.92
C ARG A 42 -12.31 0.48 9.03
N TRP A 43 -12.10 1.80 9.05
CA TRP A 43 -12.82 2.69 9.92
C TRP A 43 -14.26 2.89 9.40
N ASN A 44 -15.25 2.47 10.18
CA ASN A 44 -16.66 2.59 9.82
C ASN A 44 -17.37 3.49 10.86
N CYS A 45 -17.62 4.74 10.47
CA CYS A 45 -18.27 5.73 11.33
C CYS A 45 -19.70 5.32 11.70
N GLU A 46 -20.46 4.76 10.77
CA GLU A 46 -21.86 4.34 10.98
C GLU A 46 -21.96 3.26 12.05
N GLU A 47 -21.07 2.27 12.01
CA GLU A 47 -21.03 1.20 13.01
C GLU A 47 -20.67 1.75 14.40
N ILE A 48 -19.79 2.74 14.46
CA ILE A 48 -19.41 3.38 15.72
C ILE A 48 -20.58 4.18 16.29
N GLU A 49 -21.27 4.96 15.48
CA GLU A 49 -22.45 5.70 15.90
C GLU A 49 -23.57 4.77 16.37
N PHE A 50 -23.83 3.72 15.61
CA PHE A 50 -24.83 2.71 15.99
C PHE A 50 -24.49 2.05 17.33
N LYS A 51 -23.22 1.68 17.56
CA LYS A 51 -22.77 1.12 18.85
C LYS A 51 -22.78 2.13 19.98
N SER A 52 -22.57 3.42 19.68
CA SER A 52 -22.59 4.47 20.72
C SER A 52 -23.99 4.69 21.26
N THR A 53 -25.02 4.62 20.41
CA THR A 53 -26.42 4.79 20.77
C THR A 53 -27.06 3.54 21.40
N ALA A 54 -26.46 2.37 21.22
CA ALA A 54 -26.96 1.12 21.77
C ALA A 54 -26.87 1.05 23.30
N ALA A 55 -27.86 0.46 23.95
CA ALA A 55 -27.90 0.30 25.41
C ALA A 55 -26.67 -0.47 25.94
N LYS A 56 -26.18 -0.05 27.12
CA LYS A 56 -25.05 -0.70 27.77
C LYS A 56 -25.36 -2.19 28.04
N GLY A 57 -24.49 -3.08 27.53
CA GLY A 57 -24.64 -4.52 27.70
C GLY A 57 -25.53 -5.21 26.66
N SER A 58 -26.07 -4.48 25.68
CA SER A 58 -26.85 -5.08 24.59
C SER A 58 -26.02 -6.05 23.74
N LYS A 59 -26.68 -7.05 23.12
CA LYS A 59 -26.04 -7.97 22.16
C LYS A 59 -25.37 -7.19 21.03
N THR A 60 -26.03 -6.17 20.50
CA THR A 60 -25.56 -5.30 19.42
C THR A 60 -24.20 -4.66 19.72
N LYS A 61 -23.98 -4.31 20.98
CA LYS A 61 -22.71 -3.70 21.42
C LYS A 61 -21.56 -4.71 21.52
N LYS A 62 -21.88 -6.00 21.64
CA LYS A 62 -20.91 -7.09 21.82
C LYS A 62 -20.59 -7.84 20.54
N THR A 63 -21.42 -7.68 19.50
CA THR A 63 -21.29 -8.40 18.24
C THR A 63 -20.71 -7.47 17.20
N ASP A 64 -19.53 -7.82 16.66
CA ASP A 64 -18.92 -7.12 15.54
C ASP A 64 -19.39 -7.71 14.21
N ASN A 65 -19.75 -6.84 13.28
CA ASN A 65 -20.00 -7.24 11.91
C ASN A 65 -18.65 -7.20 11.16
N ILE A 66 -18.08 -8.37 10.85
CA ILE A 66 -16.80 -8.50 10.17
C ILE A 66 -16.79 -7.76 8.83
N GLU A 67 -17.90 -7.80 8.08
CA GLU A 67 -18.03 -7.12 6.80
C GLU A 67 -17.83 -5.60 6.89
N SER A 68 -18.15 -5.01 8.03
CA SER A 68 -17.96 -3.57 8.24
C SER A 68 -16.49 -3.14 8.26
N TYR A 69 -15.57 -4.09 8.46
CA TYR A 69 -14.13 -3.86 8.52
C TYR A 69 -13.39 -4.23 7.24
N VAL A 70 -14.11 -4.77 6.24
CA VAL A 70 -13.53 -5.20 4.95
C VAL A 70 -13.67 -4.10 3.92
N TYR A 71 -12.63 -3.86 3.14
CA TYR A 71 -12.70 -3.02 1.95
C TYR A 71 -13.12 -3.87 0.76
N ARG A 72 -14.09 -3.38 0.00
CA ARG A 72 -14.52 -3.99 -1.26
C ARG A 72 -14.49 -2.95 -2.37
N ASP A 73 -14.17 -3.39 -3.57
CA ASP A 73 -14.28 -2.59 -4.78
C ASP A 73 -15.73 -2.55 -5.30
N ASP A 74 -15.97 -1.85 -6.41
CA ASP A 74 -17.28 -1.68 -7.02
C ASP A 74 -17.88 -3.01 -7.53
N ASP A 75 -17.03 -4.00 -7.82
CA ASP A 75 -17.42 -5.34 -8.24
C ASP A 75 -17.64 -6.29 -7.04
N GLY A 76 -17.43 -5.82 -5.81
CA GLY A 76 -17.60 -6.56 -4.57
C GLY A 76 -16.42 -7.44 -4.15
N PHE A 77 -15.30 -7.41 -4.88
CA PHE A 77 -14.08 -8.13 -4.48
C PHE A 77 -13.40 -7.46 -3.30
N ILE A 78 -12.76 -8.29 -2.47
CA ILE A 78 -11.95 -7.79 -1.36
C ILE A 78 -10.73 -7.08 -1.94
N CYS A 79 -10.54 -5.84 -1.53
CA CYS A 79 -9.43 -5.01 -1.99
C CYS A 79 -8.66 -4.40 -0.81
N LEU A 80 -7.50 -3.84 -1.12
CA LEU A 80 -6.70 -3.06 -0.18
C LEU A 80 -6.61 -1.62 -0.69
N PRO A 81 -6.80 -0.63 0.19
CA PRO A 81 -6.59 0.76 -0.20
C PRO A 81 -5.18 0.98 -0.75
N GLY A 82 -5.09 1.63 -1.91
CA GLY A 82 -3.81 1.96 -2.54
C GLY A 82 -2.90 2.80 -1.64
N GLU A 83 -3.49 3.57 -0.73
CA GLU A 83 -2.77 4.32 0.29
C GLU A 83 -1.94 3.44 1.23
N TYR A 84 -2.32 2.18 1.46
CA TYR A 84 -1.52 1.26 2.29
C TYR A 84 -0.18 0.96 1.63
N LEU A 85 -0.18 0.71 0.31
CA LEU A 85 1.05 0.52 -0.45
C LEU A 85 1.90 1.81 -0.47
N ARG A 86 1.26 2.94 -0.72
CA ARG A 86 1.90 4.26 -0.67
C ARG A 86 2.57 4.50 0.68
N MET A 87 1.86 4.31 1.77
CA MET A 87 2.39 4.50 3.12
C MET A 87 3.49 3.51 3.48
N SER A 88 3.42 2.28 2.99
CA SER A 88 4.48 1.28 3.16
C SER A 88 5.78 1.72 2.50
N ILE A 89 5.71 2.23 1.26
CA ILE A 89 6.87 2.76 0.53
C ILE A 89 7.47 3.97 1.26
N ILE A 90 6.64 4.91 1.70
CA ILE A 90 7.08 6.10 2.45
C ILE A 90 7.74 5.69 3.77
N THR A 91 7.16 4.73 4.48
CA THR A 91 7.71 4.24 5.75
C THR A 91 9.03 3.51 5.54
N ALA A 92 9.14 2.69 4.51
CA ALA A 92 10.40 2.03 4.15
C ALA A 92 11.51 3.03 3.81
N ALA A 93 11.16 4.17 3.21
CA ALA A 93 12.11 5.24 2.90
C ALA A 93 12.75 5.89 4.15
N LYS A 94 12.20 5.66 5.36
CA LYS A 94 12.82 6.06 6.63
C LYS A 94 14.20 5.46 6.82
N TYR A 95 14.41 4.25 6.30
CA TYR A 95 15.68 3.53 6.41
C TYR A 95 16.67 3.84 5.27
N LYS A 96 16.27 4.70 4.34
CA LYS A 96 17.12 5.18 3.24
C LYS A 96 17.56 6.61 3.52
N GLN A 97 18.82 6.90 3.23
CA GLN A 97 19.35 8.25 3.35
C GLN A 97 18.83 9.17 2.25
N ASP A 98 18.49 10.41 2.58
CA ASP A 98 18.17 11.44 1.59
C ASP A 98 19.45 11.77 0.78
N PRO A 99 19.44 11.63 -0.55
CA PRO A 99 20.61 11.93 -1.38
C PRO A 99 21.05 13.40 -1.30
N ARG A 100 20.18 14.29 -0.83
CA ARG A 100 20.46 15.73 -0.67
C ARG A 100 21.02 16.08 0.70
N SER A 101 20.95 15.16 1.68
CA SER A 101 21.38 15.43 3.05
C SER A 101 21.79 14.14 3.77
N SER A 102 23.05 14.09 4.21
CA SER A 102 23.56 12.94 4.95
C SER A 102 22.97 12.73 6.34
N ARG A 103 22.23 13.72 6.86
CA ARG A 103 21.65 13.70 8.20
C ARG A 103 20.15 13.39 8.21
N LYS A 104 19.51 13.31 7.03
CA LYS A 104 18.07 13.09 6.90
C LYS A 104 17.75 11.76 6.23
N SER A 105 16.64 11.17 6.60
CA SER A 105 16.07 10.05 5.87
C SER A 105 15.36 10.52 4.60
N ALA A 106 15.21 9.65 3.62
CA ALA A 106 14.49 9.95 2.38
C ALA A 106 12.98 10.02 2.53
N MET A 107 12.43 9.84 3.73
CA MET A 107 10.99 9.75 3.99
C MET A 107 10.22 10.97 3.47
N ASP A 108 10.72 12.19 3.73
CA ASP A 108 10.05 13.41 3.28
C ASP A 108 10.10 13.58 1.75
N LEU A 109 11.19 13.12 1.13
CA LEU A 109 11.31 13.07 -0.34
C LEU A 109 10.25 12.14 -0.93
N TYR A 110 10.08 10.95 -0.37
CA TYR A 110 9.09 9.98 -0.84
C TYR A 110 7.65 10.42 -0.56
N LYS A 111 7.39 11.10 0.56
CA LYS A 111 6.07 11.71 0.83
C LYS A 111 5.65 12.69 -0.28
N ALA A 112 6.59 13.48 -0.78
CA ALA A 112 6.34 14.46 -1.82
C ALA A 112 6.26 13.84 -3.23
N ALA A 113 6.96 12.72 -3.46
CA ALA A 113 7.13 12.13 -4.79
C ALA A 113 6.15 10.99 -5.10
N VAL A 114 5.67 10.26 -4.07
CA VAL A 114 4.80 9.10 -4.27
C VAL A 114 3.34 9.52 -4.11
N VAL A 115 2.57 9.38 -5.18
CA VAL A 115 1.14 9.69 -5.23
C VAL A 115 0.37 8.40 -5.53
N CYS A 116 -0.73 8.19 -4.82
CA CYS A 116 -1.69 7.14 -5.13
C CYS A 116 -2.72 7.69 -6.12
N LEU A 117 -2.85 7.08 -7.29
CA LEU A 117 -3.82 7.51 -8.31
C LEU A 117 -5.20 6.90 -8.07
N ASN A 118 -5.24 5.66 -7.58
CA ASN A 118 -6.46 4.95 -7.24
C ASN A 118 -6.43 4.62 -5.76
N PRO A 119 -7.07 5.41 -4.90
CA PRO A 119 -7.09 5.16 -3.46
C PRO A 119 -7.93 3.93 -3.07
N LEU A 120 -8.96 3.61 -3.86
CA LEU A 120 -9.80 2.41 -3.86
C LEU A 120 -10.19 2.11 -5.28
#